data_2182d4b1a530ffbf79fdea860409dcb3
#
_entry.id   2182d4b1a530ffbf79fdea860409dcb3
#
_cell.length_a   1.000
_cell.length_b   1.000
_cell.length_c   1.000
_cell.angle_alpha   90.00
_cell.angle_beta   90.00
_cell.angle_gamma   90.00
#
_symmetry.space_group_name_H-M   'P 1'
#
loop_
_entity.id
_entity.type
_entity.pdbx_description
1 polymer ?
#
loop_
_entity_poly.entity_id
_entity_poly.type
_entity_poly.pdbx_seq_one_letter_code
_entity_poly.pdbx_strand_id
1 'polypeptide(L)'
;MSERLEQLLVEARHHEAHSQKRQFVLTQLVEEILRSRTICRPFLGQPLSPVQREIYEQVKAHLLSDLSQQIDSYNPTQIPVITWVSELRQQAERKILDDQKLKQLALEIQQHLSQTDLRRHLLGELVEAILLSGRLCRPHREKFLPQIYELIYEEAVVKTLAYICKNIDQYDAKRGQNQKFMNWVNFRLDRLVIESRREFSEPMVQNLPSLAQLENLPQPRSDLLLEQTQEYIENDPDNIFRQHHIRDRPDANFRAIALSRFSGKSWEEISKDFGIKIPTLSCFFQKSCSKFRSNFQDYLDLE
;
A
#
# COMPACT_ATOMS: atom_id res chain seq x y z
N MET A 1 8.97 1.12 -25.40
CA MET A 1 9.62 0.29 -24.36
C MET A 1 9.14 -1.16 -24.40
N SER A 2 7.84 -1.46 -24.44
CA SER A 2 7.32 -2.85 -24.55
C SER A 2 7.89 -3.60 -25.76
N GLU A 3 7.78 -3.01 -26.92
CA GLU A 3 8.20 -3.59 -28.20
C GLU A 3 9.70 -3.95 -28.25
N ARG A 4 10.54 -3.09 -27.67
CA ARG A 4 11.99 -3.34 -27.57
C ARG A 4 12.32 -4.48 -26.62
N LEU A 5 11.62 -4.56 -25.47
CA LEU A 5 11.78 -5.67 -24.53
C LEU A 5 11.37 -7.01 -25.15
N GLU A 6 10.26 -7.03 -25.88
CA GLU A 6 9.76 -8.22 -26.59
C GLU A 6 10.75 -8.69 -27.66
N GLN A 7 11.29 -7.75 -28.46
CA GLN A 7 12.29 -8.06 -29.50
C GLN A 7 13.55 -8.68 -28.87
N LEU A 8 14.12 -8.07 -27.82
CA LEU A 8 15.31 -8.59 -27.14
C LEU A 8 15.06 -9.96 -26.50
N LEU A 9 13.86 -10.18 -25.95
CA LEU A 9 13.49 -11.45 -25.37
C LEU A 9 13.40 -12.56 -26.42
N VAL A 10 12.77 -12.29 -27.57
CA VAL A 10 12.68 -13.24 -28.68
C VAL A 10 14.08 -13.54 -29.23
N GLU A 11 14.91 -12.51 -29.42
CA GLU A 11 16.29 -12.66 -29.90
C GLU A 11 17.13 -13.51 -28.93
N ALA A 12 17.04 -13.27 -27.61
CA ALA A 12 17.76 -14.05 -26.62
C ALA A 12 17.37 -15.54 -26.66
N ARG A 13 16.11 -15.88 -26.91
CA ARG A 13 15.62 -17.26 -27.02
C ARG A 13 16.09 -17.98 -28.28
N HIS A 14 16.37 -17.24 -29.36
CA HIS A 14 16.87 -17.82 -30.60
C HIS A 14 18.33 -18.31 -30.51
N HIS A 15 19.06 -17.88 -29.48
CA HIS A 15 20.45 -18.27 -29.26
C HIS A 15 20.56 -19.41 -28.25
N GLU A 16 21.54 -20.31 -28.43
CA GLU A 16 21.83 -21.39 -27.50
C GLU A 16 22.13 -20.87 -26.08
N ALA A 17 21.71 -21.63 -25.08
CA ALA A 17 21.69 -21.22 -23.68
C ALA A 17 23.01 -20.63 -23.13
N HIS A 18 24.16 -21.10 -23.60
CA HIS A 18 25.48 -20.68 -23.14
C HIS A 18 26.28 -19.89 -24.18
N SER A 19 25.65 -19.47 -25.29
CA SER A 19 26.35 -18.75 -26.33
C SER A 19 26.70 -17.32 -25.92
N GLN A 20 27.85 -16.80 -26.39
CA GLN A 20 28.24 -15.40 -26.18
C GLN A 20 27.19 -14.42 -26.73
N LYS A 21 26.54 -14.79 -27.86
CA LYS A 21 25.48 -13.97 -28.45
C LYS A 21 24.28 -13.83 -27.51
N ARG A 22 23.83 -14.95 -26.92
CA ARG A 22 22.73 -14.90 -25.93
C ARG A 22 23.09 -14.02 -24.74
N GLN A 23 24.30 -14.14 -24.23
CA GLN A 23 24.75 -13.36 -23.09
C GLN A 23 24.81 -11.86 -23.40
N PHE A 24 25.21 -11.51 -24.61
CA PHE A 24 25.20 -10.12 -25.10
C PHE A 24 23.78 -9.56 -25.16
N VAL A 25 22.82 -10.31 -25.76
CA VAL A 25 21.41 -9.88 -25.84
C VAL A 25 20.77 -9.78 -24.47
N LEU A 26 21.05 -10.73 -23.55
CA LEU A 26 20.58 -10.66 -22.15
C LEU A 26 21.12 -9.42 -21.45
N THR A 27 22.36 -9.04 -21.67
CA THR A 27 22.94 -7.80 -21.12
C THR A 27 22.18 -6.57 -21.63
N GLN A 28 21.86 -6.51 -22.93
CA GLN A 28 21.06 -5.42 -23.49
C GLN A 28 19.65 -5.40 -22.91
N LEU A 29 19.03 -6.56 -22.69
CA LEU A 29 17.71 -6.68 -22.08
C LEU A 29 17.73 -6.13 -20.64
N VAL A 30 18.75 -6.49 -19.84
CA VAL A 30 18.93 -5.95 -18.48
C VAL A 30 19.10 -4.42 -18.50
N GLU A 31 19.88 -3.89 -19.42
CA GLU A 31 20.07 -2.45 -19.56
C GLU A 31 18.76 -1.73 -19.92
N GLU A 32 17.94 -2.32 -20.80
CA GLU A 32 16.63 -1.79 -21.13
C GLU A 32 15.67 -1.81 -19.94
N ILE A 33 15.65 -2.90 -19.16
CA ILE A 33 14.86 -3.01 -17.92
C ILE A 33 15.29 -1.92 -16.91
N LEU A 34 16.60 -1.70 -16.75
CA LEU A 34 17.15 -0.73 -15.80
C LEU A 34 17.01 0.73 -16.26
N ARG A 35 16.62 1.01 -17.49
CA ARG A 35 16.29 2.38 -17.94
C ARG A 35 15.12 2.97 -17.15
N SER A 36 14.17 2.14 -16.74
CA SER A 36 12.99 2.56 -15.92
C SER A 36 13.22 2.47 -14.42
N ARG A 37 14.47 2.33 -13.96
CA ARG A 37 14.80 2.26 -12.54
C ARG A 37 14.41 3.52 -11.78
N THR A 38 14.00 3.38 -10.54
CA THR A 38 13.62 4.48 -9.65
C THR A 38 14.76 4.92 -8.73
N ILE A 39 15.73 4.04 -8.50
CA ILE A 39 16.93 4.28 -7.68
C ILE A 39 18.22 4.23 -8.51
N CYS A 40 19.31 4.73 -7.95
CA CYS A 40 20.63 4.81 -8.60
C CYS A 40 20.57 5.57 -9.93
N ARG A 41 19.86 6.71 -9.95
CA ARG A 41 19.78 7.59 -11.12
C ARG A 41 20.85 8.67 -11.04
N PRO A 42 21.61 8.91 -12.14
CA PRO A 42 22.57 10.02 -12.18
C PRO A 42 21.85 11.35 -11.93
N PHE A 43 22.42 12.18 -11.08
CA PHE A 43 21.92 13.53 -10.81
C PHE A 43 22.64 14.54 -11.69
N LEU A 44 21.91 15.25 -12.56
CA LEU A 44 22.46 16.30 -13.45
C LEU A 44 23.78 15.89 -14.18
N GLY A 45 23.85 14.64 -14.66
CA GLY A 45 25.03 14.12 -15.36
C GLY A 45 26.22 13.77 -14.46
N GLN A 46 26.08 13.90 -13.13
CA GLN A 46 27.11 13.44 -12.20
C GLN A 46 27.15 11.91 -12.14
N PRO A 47 28.33 11.31 -11.97
CA PRO A 47 28.45 9.87 -11.80
C PRO A 47 27.77 9.42 -10.51
N LEU A 48 27.28 8.18 -10.50
CA LEU A 48 26.77 7.57 -9.29
C LEU A 48 27.83 7.55 -8.18
N SER A 49 27.40 7.73 -6.95
CA SER A 49 28.24 7.53 -5.78
C SER A 49 28.79 6.09 -5.71
N PRO A 50 29.82 5.82 -4.92
CA PRO A 50 30.32 4.46 -4.75
C PRO A 50 29.25 3.49 -4.27
N VAL A 51 28.37 3.90 -3.32
CA VAL A 51 27.29 3.08 -2.78
C VAL A 51 26.21 2.83 -3.83
N GLN A 52 25.76 3.87 -4.53
CA GLN A 52 24.78 3.74 -5.61
C GLN A 52 25.29 2.85 -6.75
N ARG A 53 26.56 3.00 -7.12
CA ARG A 53 27.20 2.17 -8.15
C ARG A 53 27.23 0.70 -7.73
N GLU A 54 27.60 0.43 -6.50
CA GLU A 54 27.62 -0.93 -5.97
C GLU A 54 26.23 -1.57 -5.99
N ILE A 55 25.18 -0.84 -5.55
CA ILE A 55 23.79 -1.30 -5.62
C ILE A 55 23.39 -1.59 -7.07
N TYR A 56 23.67 -0.65 -7.97
CA TYR A 56 23.36 -0.79 -9.39
C TYR A 56 23.99 -2.04 -10.02
N GLU A 57 25.28 -2.26 -9.82
CA GLU A 57 25.99 -3.40 -10.36
C GLU A 57 25.49 -4.72 -9.76
N GLN A 58 25.16 -4.76 -8.47
CA GLN A 58 24.59 -5.94 -7.84
C GLN A 58 23.19 -6.26 -8.37
N VAL A 59 22.32 -5.26 -8.54
CA VAL A 59 20.99 -5.44 -9.15
C VAL A 59 21.13 -5.92 -10.59
N LYS A 60 22.04 -5.32 -11.37
CA LYS A 60 22.33 -5.72 -12.75
C LYS A 60 22.77 -7.20 -12.83
N ALA A 61 23.70 -7.61 -11.98
CA ALA A 61 24.18 -8.99 -11.93
C ALA A 61 23.09 -9.99 -11.56
N HIS A 62 22.24 -9.64 -10.57
CA HIS A 62 21.09 -10.47 -10.19
C HIS A 62 20.07 -10.62 -11.31
N LEU A 63 19.68 -9.52 -11.93
CA LEU A 63 18.76 -9.55 -13.08
C LEU A 63 19.30 -10.40 -14.22
N LEU A 64 20.58 -10.30 -14.53
CA LEU A 64 21.20 -11.11 -15.56
C LEU A 64 21.14 -12.61 -15.23
N SER A 65 21.41 -12.97 -13.97
CA SER A 65 21.31 -14.35 -13.49
C SER A 65 19.86 -14.87 -13.57
N ASP A 66 18.90 -14.12 -13.05
CA ASP A 66 17.49 -14.52 -13.00
C ASP A 66 16.91 -14.64 -14.43
N LEU A 67 17.21 -13.70 -15.32
CA LEU A 67 16.81 -13.76 -16.71
C LEU A 67 17.42 -14.98 -17.42
N SER A 68 18.70 -15.27 -17.21
CA SER A 68 19.35 -16.41 -17.84
C SER A 68 18.70 -17.75 -17.45
N GLN A 69 18.16 -17.84 -16.24
CA GLN A 69 17.49 -19.05 -15.73
C GLN A 69 16.02 -19.15 -16.12
N GLN A 70 15.32 -18.02 -16.22
CA GLN A 70 13.86 -18.00 -16.34
C GLN A 70 13.35 -17.70 -17.76
N ILE A 71 14.18 -17.15 -18.62
CA ILE A 71 13.75 -16.66 -19.95
C ILE A 71 13.13 -17.76 -20.82
N ASP A 72 13.63 -18.99 -20.73
CA ASP A 72 13.12 -20.10 -21.54
C ASP A 72 11.76 -20.63 -21.04
N SER A 73 11.49 -20.48 -19.74
CA SER A 73 10.23 -20.89 -19.12
C SER A 73 9.16 -19.80 -19.16
N TYR A 74 9.51 -18.55 -19.48
CA TYR A 74 8.55 -17.45 -19.55
C TYR A 74 7.52 -17.66 -20.66
N ASN A 75 6.23 -17.50 -20.34
CA ASN A 75 5.13 -17.65 -21.29
C ASN A 75 4.39 -16.29 -21.48
N PRO A 76 4.52 -15.65 -22.66
CA PRO A 76 3.91 -14.35 -22.92
C PRO A 76 2.37 -14.37 -22.97
N THR A 77 1.75 -15.55 -23.11
CA THR A 77 0.29 -15.67 -23.10
C THR A 77 -0.29 -15.64 -21.66
N GLN A 78 0.52 -15.93 -20.65
CA GLN A 78 0.09 -15.94 -19.26
C GLN A 78 0.37 -14.61 -18.57
N ILE A 79 1.53 -14.02 -18.80
CA ILE A 79 1.97 -12.79 -18.14
C ILE A 79 2.55 -11.84 -19.19
N PRO A 80 2.10 -10.56 -19.27
CA PRO A 80 2.71 -9.57 -20.14
C PRO A 80 4.20 -9.36 -19.81
N VAL A 81 5.02 -9.13 -20.85
CA VAL A 81 6.48 -8.97 -20.68
C VAL A 81 6.84 -7.87 -19.69
N ILE A 82 6.13 -6.74 -19.73
CA ILE A 82 6.37 -5.60 -18.83
C ILE A 82 6.16 -6.00 -17.37
N THR A 83 5.09 -6.75 -17.08
CA THR A 83 4.79 -7.23 -15.73
C THR A 83 5.87 -8.17 -15.25
N TRP A 84 6.23 -9.16 -16.07
CA TRP A 84 7.26 -10.14 -15.72
C TRP A 84 8.64 -9.50 -15.44
N VAL A 85 9.12 -8.63 -16.33
CA VAL A 85 10.42 -7.95 -16.10
C VAL A 85 10.38 -6.98 -14.93
N SER A 86 9.21 -6.36 -14.64
CA SER A 86 9.03 -5.51 -13.47
C SER A 86 9.10 -6.31 -12.18
N GLU A 87 8.51 -7.50 -12.14
CA GLU A 87 8.59 -8.40 -11.00
C GLU A 87 10.02 -8.88 -10.76
N LEU A 88 10.73 -9.29 -11.80
CA LEU A 88 12.14 -9.68 -11.70
C LEU A 88 13.01 -8.53 -11.15
N ARG A 89 12.80 -7.30 -11.66
CA ARG A 89 13.52 -6.14 -11.17
C ARG A 89 13.23 -5.88 -9.69
N GLN A 90 11.95 -5.89 -9.29
CA GLN A 90 11.57 -5.69 -7.89
C GLN A 90 12.14 -6.77 -6.97
N GLN A 91 12.19 -8.01 -7.42
CA GLN A 91 12.80 -9.10 -6.65
C GLN A 91 14.30 -8.89 -6.47
N ALA A 92 15.02 -8.50 -7.53
CA ALA A 92 16.44 -8.19 -7.49
C ALA A 92 16.72 -6.98 -6.57
N GLU A 93 15.98 -5.89 -6.71
CA GLU A 93 16.07 -4.70 -5.87
C GLU A 93 15.82 -5.03 -4.39
N ARG A 94 14.76 -5.78 -4.08
CA ARG A 94 14.44 -6.21 -2.72
C ARG A 94 15.54 -7.07 -2.08
N LYS A 95 16.19 -7.90 -2.87
CA LYS A 95 17.26 -8.77 -2.41
C LYS A 95 18.55 -8.01 -2.09
N ILE A 96 18.87 -7.01 -2.91
CA ILE A 96 20.09 -6.21 -2.79
C ILE A 96 19.95 -5.10 -1.75
N LEU A 97 18.76 -4.49 -1.63
CA LEU A 97 18.49 -3.42 -0.68
C LEU A 97 18.34 -3.96 0.74
N ASP A 98 19.40 -4.52 1.27
CA ASP A 98 19.47 -4.93 2.67
C ASP A 98 19.64 -3.73 3.61
N ASP A 99 19.61 -3.98 4.93
CA ASP A 99 19.76 -2.94 5.94
C ASP A 99 21.12 -2.24 5.87
N GLN A 100 22.17 -2.96 5.47
CA GLN A 100 23.50 -2.40 5.35
C GLN A 100 23.59 -1.39 4.19
N LYS A 101 22.98 -1.69 3.04
CA LYS A 101 22.90 -0.76 1.91
C LYS A 101 22.10 0.48 2.23
N LEU A 102 20.93 0.31 2.88
CA LEU A 102 20.11 1.43 3.33
C LEU A 102 20.84 2.31 4.33
N LYS A 103 21.59 1.69 5.26
CA LYS A 103 22.45 2.40 6.21
C LYS A 103 23.54 3.19 5.51
N GLN A 104 24.21 2.61 4.52
CA GLN A 104 25.27 3.30 3.75
C GLN A 104 24.72 4.50 3.00
N LEU A 105 23.55 4.36 2.33
CA LEU A 105 22.88 5.49 1.66
C LEU A 105 22.52 6.60 2.66
N ALA A 106 21.99 6.25 3.84
CA ALA A 106 21.66 7.23 4.87
C ALA A 106 22.89 8.00 5.37
N LEU A 107 24.01 7.31 5.62
CA LEU A 107 25.26 7.92 6.04
C LEU A 107 25.90 8.80 4.95
N GLU A 108 25.77 8.42 3.70
CA GLU A 108 26.22 9.24 2.57
C GLU A 108 25.43 10.56 2.51
N ILE A 109 24.11 10.52 2.67
CA ILE A 109 23.26 11.72 2.66
C ILE A 109 23.68 12.71 3.77
N GLN A 110 24.07 12.21 4.94
CA GLN A 110 24.53 13.05 6.05
C GLN A 110 25.83 13.84 5.72
N GLN A 111 26.60 13.39 4.74
CA GLN A 111 27.84 14.08 4.31
C GLN A 111 27.55 15.31 3.42
N HIS A 112 26.33 15.45 2.90
CA HIS A 112 25.95 16.55 2.03
C HIS A 112 25.25 17.68 2.80
N LEU A 113 25.48 18.92 2.39
CA LEU A 113 24.84 20.09 3.00
C LEU A 113 23.32 20.05 2.85
N SER A 114 22.60 20.43 3.91
CA SER A 114 21.16 20.22 4.07
C SER A 114 20.27 20.90 3.02
N GLN A 115 20.74 21.90 2.30
CA GLN A 115 19.92 22.66 1.33
C GLN A 115 20.33 22.42 -0.15
N THR A 116 21.17 21.43 -0.43
CA THR A 116 21.60 21.15 -1.80
C THR A 116 20.59 20.30 -2.57
N ASP A 117 20.49 20.54 -3.87
CA ASP A 117 19.65 19.75 -4.77
C ASP A 117 20.10 18.28 -4.84
N LEU A 118 21.41 18.05 -4.76
CA LEU A 118 21.96 16.70 -4.68
C LEU A 118 21.45 15.96 -3.45
N ARG A 119 21.48 16.59 -2.26
CA ARG A 119 20.94 15.97 -1.04
C ARG A 119 19.45 15.68 -1.16
N ARG A 120 18.67 16.57 -1.77
CA ARG A 120 17.24 16.35 -2.04
C ARG A 120 17.03 15.14 -2.94
N HIS A 121 17.84 15.02 -3.99
CA HIS A 121 17.81 13.85 -4.88
C HIS A 121 18.13 12.56 -4.14
N LEU A 122 19.21 12.52 -3.36
CA LEU A 122 19.63 11.36 -2.58
C LEU A 122 18.60 10.96 -1.52
N LEU A 123 17.94 11.93 -0.87
CA LEU A 123 16.81 11.66 0.04
C LEU A 123 15.64 11.00 -0.68
N GLY A 124 15.30 11.48 -1.87
CA GLY A 124 14.28 10.83 -2.72
C GLY A 124 14.65 9.38 -3.06
N GLU A 125 15.91 9.13 -3.43
CA GLU A 125 16.38 7.76 -3.69
C GLU A 125 16.39 6.87 -2.44
N LEU A 126 16.71 7.40 -1.27
CA LEU A 126 16.62 6.66 -0.02
C LEU A 126 15.18 6.26 0.30
N VAL A 127 14.22 7.17 0.10
CA VAL A 127 12.78 6.90 0.27
C VAL A 127 12.36 5.75 -0.64
N GLU A 128 12.68 5.81 -1.92
CA GLU A 128 12.39 4.73 -2.88
C GLU A 128 13.07 3.42 -2.48
N ALA A 129 14.34 3.47 -2.06
CA ALA A 129 15.07 2.29 -1.61
C ALA A 129 14.44 1.64 -0.36
N ILE A 130 13.95 2.43 0.60
CA ILE A 130 13.22 1.93 1.77
C ILE A 130 11.95 1.19 1.32
N LEU A 131 11.16 1.78 0.42
CA LEU A 131 9.92 1.19 -0.10
C LEU A 131 10.20 -0.11 -0.87
N LEU A 132 11.16 -0.08 -1.78
CA LEU A 132 11.56 -1.24 -2.59
C LEU A 132 12.15 -2.38 -1.77
N SER A 133 12.83 -2.08 -0.66
CA SER A 133 13.43 -3.10 0.20
C SER A 133 12.40 -4.06 0.82
N GLY A 134 11.14 -3.65 0.93
CA GLY A 134 10.08 -4.41 1.59
C GLY A 134 10.31 -4.67 3.08
N ARG A 135 11.17 -3.85 3.75
CA ARG A 135 11.57 -4.04 5.16
C ARG A 135 10.78 -3.19 6.16
N LEU A 136 9.78 -2.45 5.69
CA LEU A 136 8.85 -1.75 6.57
C LEU A 136 8.01 -2.77 7.34
N CYS A 137 8.00 -2.65 8.67
CA CYS A 137 7.18 -3.48 9.53
C CYS A 137 5.69 -3.10 9.40
N ARG A 138 4.81 -4.02 9.76
CA ARG A 138 3.35 -3.78 9.85
C ARG A 138 2.88 -3.92 11.30
N PRO A 139 3.19 -2.93 12.16
CA PRO A 139 2.89 -3.01 13.58
C PRO A 139 1.39 -2.91 13.83
N HIS A 140 0.92 -3.56 14.90
CA HIS A 140 -0.46 -3.46 15.41
C HIS A 140 -1.58 -3.88 14.43
N ARG A 141 -1.27 -4.62 13.37
CA ARG A 141 -2.25 -5.05 12.36
C ARG A 141 -3.47 -5.75 12.97
N GLU A 142 -3.25 -6.58 14.00
CA GLU A 142 -4.31 -7.33 14.67
C GLU A 142 -5.28 -6.46 15.50
N LYS A 143 -4.91 -5.20 15.78
CA LYS A 143 -5.71 -4.28 16.58
C LYS A 143 -6.72 -3.48 15.78
N PHE A 144 -6.75 -3.65 14.46
CA PHE A 144 -7.57 -2.86 13.54
C PHE A 144 -8.33 -3.76 12.57
N LEU A 145 -9.45 -3.24 12.05
CA LEU A 145 -10.10 -3.83 10.89
C LEU A 145 -9.17 -3.69 9.66
N PRO A 146 -9.05 -4.73 8.81
CA PRO A 146 -8.08 -4.72 7.71
C PRO A 146 -8.14 -3.48 6.81
N GLN A 147 -9.33 -3.04 6.44
CA GLN A 147 -9.55 -1.88 5.56
C GLN A 147 -9.10 -0.56 6.22
N ILE A 148 -9.41 -0.39 7.51
CA ILE A 148 -9.00 0.80 8.28
C ILE A 148 -7.48 0.77 8.53
N TYR A 149 -6.93 -0.43 8.76
CA TYR A 149 -5.50 -0.57 8.98
C TYR A 149 -4.68 -0.13 7.77
N GLU A 150 -5.06 -0.52 6.56
CA GLU A 150 -4.30 -0.11 5.36
C GLU A 150 -4.28 1.41 5.21
N LEU A 151 -5.39 2.11 5.42
CA LEU A 151 -5.44 3.59 5.39
C LEU A 151 -4.52 4.23 6.44
N ILE A 152 -4.61 3.75 7.69
CA ILE A 152 -3.76 4.22 8.79
C ILE A 152 -2.29 3.93 8.49
N TYR A 153 -2.01 2.75 7.95
CA TYR A 153 -0.66 2.32 7.64
C TYR A 153 -0.04 3.14 6.51
N GLU A 154 -0.76 3.38 5.42
CA GLU A 154 -0.31 4.22 4.31
C GLU A 154 0.01 5.64 4.79
N GLU A 155 -0.86 6.25 5.58
CA GLU A 155 -0.63 7.57 6.18
C GLU A 155 0.59 7.57 7.11
N ALA A 156 0.72 6.56 7.96
CA ALA A 156 1.85 6.41 8.86
C ALA A 156 3.17 6.20 8.10
N VAL A 157 3.17 5.47 6.99
CA VAL A 157 4.34 5.31 6.11
C VAL A 157 4.74 6.66 5.52
N VAL A 158 3.81 7.42 4.95
CA VAL A 158 4.10 8.75 4.39
C VAL A 158 4.70 9.68 5.44
N LYS A 159 4.08 9.76 6.63
CA LYS A 159 4.59 10.55 7.77
C LYS A 159 5.97 10.08 8.23
N THR A 160 6.21 8.76 8.23
CA THR A 160 7.52 8.18 8.59
C THR A 160 8.59 8.61 7.60
N LEU A 161 8.34 8.46 6.30
CA LEU A 161 9.31 8.83 5.26
C LEU A 161 9.60 10.33 5.27
N ALA A 162 8.59 11.18 5.46
CA ALA A 162 8.76 12.62 5.64
C ALA A 162 9.61 12.94 6.89
N TYR A 163 9.37 12.23 8.01
CA TYR A 163 10.18 12.37 9.22
C TYR A 163 11.64 11.99 8.98
N ILE A 164 11.90 10.87 8.29
CA ILE A 164 13.25 10.42 7.95
C ILE A 164 13.98 11.48 7.11
N CYS A 165 13.34 12.01 6.07
CA CYS A 165 13.92 13.07 5.24
C CYS A 165 14.29 14.32 6.04
N LYS A 166 13.44 14.73 6.98
CA LYS A 166 13.64 15.90 7.81
C LYS A 166 14.72 15.69 8.88
N ASN A 167 14.84 14.47 9.40
CA ASN A 167 15.65 14.18 10.59
C ASN A 167 16.80 13.21 10.31
N ILE A 168 17.21 13.03 9.06
CA ILE A 168 18.27 12.09 8.69
C ILE A 168 19.60 12.37 9.44
N ASP A 169 19.89 13.63 9.73
CA ASP A 169 21.08 14.04 10.48
C ASP A 169 21.07 13.58 11.94
N GLN A 170 19.91 13.23 12.50
CA GLN A 170 19.76 12.69 13.85
C GLN A 170 19.99 11.17 13.89
N TYR A 171 20.07 10.52 12.73
CA TYR A 171 20.37 9.09 12.70
C TYR A 171 21.81 8.83 13.16
N ASP A 172 21.95 8.07 14.23
CA ASP A 172 23.25 7.63 14.77
C ASP A 172 23.44 6.14 14.45
N ALA A 173 24.38 5.86 13.57
CA ALA A 173 24.71 4.51 13.12
C ALA A 173 25.31 3.60 14.21
N LYS A 174 25.71 4.18 15.37
CA LYS A 174 26.27 3.45 16.52
C LYS A 174 25.24 3.18 17.60
N ARG A 175 24.05 3.80 17.53
CA ARG A 175 22.99 3.71 18.52
C ARG A 175 22.08 2.50 18.29
N GLY A 176 21.70 1.84 19.38
CA GLY A 176 20.69 0.78 19.39
C GLY A 176 21.26 -0.64 19.29
N GLN A 177 20.42 -1.62 19.65
CA GLN A 177 20.75 -3.03 19.49
C GLN A 177 20.85 -3.36 17.98
N ASN A 178 21.91 -4.05 17.60
CA ASN A 178 22.21 -4.43 16.21
C ASN A 178 22.53 -3.29 15.23
N GLN A 179 22.49 -2.03 15.63
CA GLN A 179 22.90 -0.86 14.81
C GLN A 179 22.27 -0.81 13.40
N LYS A 180 21.03 -1.30 13.26
CA LYS A 180 20.30 -1.39 11.98
C LYS A 180 19.56 -0.09 11.69
N PHE A 181 19.67 0.37 10.43
CA PHE A 181 18.96 1.56 9.95
C PHE A 181 17.44 1.37 9.98
N MET A 182 16.96 0.21 9.52
CA MET A 182 15.52 -0.08 9.52
C MET A 182 14.91 -0.20 10.91
N ASN A 183 15.70 -0.45 11.96
CA ASN A 183 15.18 -0.37 13.32
C ASN A 183 14.76 1.06 13.69
N TRP A 184 15.56 2.06 13.27
CA TRP A 184 15.22 3.47 13.49
C TRP A 184 13.98 3.88 12.69
N VAL A 185 13.88 3.47 11.42
CA VAL A 185 12.73 3.71 10.55
C VAL A 185 11.47 3.06 11.13
N ASN A 186 11.55 1.76 11.43
CA ASN A 186 10.42 0.98 11.93
C ASN A 186 9.95 1.40 13.33
N PHE A 187 10.86 1.86 14.18
CA PHE A 187 10.51 2.43 15.48
C PHE A 187 9.66 3.71 15.32
N ARG A 188 9.98 4.54 14.33
CA ARG A 188 9.16 5.73 14.04
C ARG A 188 7.81 5.35 13.42
N LEU A 189 7.81 4.38 12.51
CA LEU A 189 6.58 3.86 11.89
C LEU A 189 5.62 3.29 12.94
N ASP A 190 6.13 2.50 13.89
CA ASP A 190 5.34 1.92 14.97
C ASP A 190 4.61 3.01 15.79
N ARG A 191 5.30 4.08 16.15
CA ARG A 191 4.71 5.22 16.87
C ARG A 191 3.68 5.95 16.02
N LEU A 192 3.97 6.19 14.74
CA LEU A 192 3.06 6.91 13.86
C LEU A 192 1.79 6.12 13.54
N VAL A 193 1.84 4.80 13.48
CA VAL A 193 0.61 3.98 13.39
C VAL A 193 -0.29 4.19 14.60
N ILE A 194 0.29 4.30 15.81
CA ILE A 194 -0.49 4.57 17.03
C ILE A 194 -1.01 6.02 17.04
N GLU A 195 -0.20 7.00 16.63
CA GLU A 195 -0.58 8.41 16.55
C GLU A 195 -1.70 8.61 15.52
N SER A 196 -1.55 8.07 14.31
CA SER A 196 -2.55 8.16 13.25
C SER A 196 -3.88 7.49 13.65
N ARG A 197 -3.84 6.43 14.48
CA ARG A 197 -5.07 5.85 15.05
C ARG A 197 -5.92 6.90 15.76
N ARG A 198 -5.33 7.80 16.52
CA ARG A 198 -6.06 8.83 17.25
C ARG A 198 -6.72 9.82 16.30
N GLU A 199 -6.01 10.22 15.25
CA GLU A 199 -6.53 11.12 14.22
C GLU A 199 -7.73 10.50 13.47
N PHE A 200 -7.69 9.18 13.18
CA PHE A 200 -8.80 8.46 12.56
C PHE A 200 -9.92 8.08 13.53
N SER A 201 -9.67 8.14 14.84
CA SER A 201 -10.69 7.78 15.86
C SER A 201 -11.54 8.98 16.31
N GLU A 202 -11.01 10.20 16.23
CA GLU A 202 -11.73 11.40 16.68
C GLU A 202 -12.53 12.11 15.56
N PRO A 203 -12.06 12.22 14.29
CA PRO A 203 -12.81 12.96 13.27
C PRO A 203 -13.77 12.10 12.42
N MET A 204 -13.62 10.78 12.36
CA MET A 204 -14.55 9.94 11.60
C MET A 204 -15.99 9.92 12.16
N VAL A 205 -16.16 10.37 13.40
CA VAL A 205 -17.50 10.56 13.99
C VAL A 205 -18.06 11.95 13.66
N GLN A 206 -17.19 12.94 13.34
CA GLN A 206 -17.61 14.32 13.06
C GLN A 206 -17.60 14.72 11.57
N ASN A 207 -16.88 13.99 10.69
CA ASN A 207 -16.73 14.34 9.29
C ASN A 207 -16.95 13.15 8.33
N LEU A 208 -17.96 12.33 8.56
CA LEU A 208 -18.62 11.69 7.42
C LEU A 208 -19.22 12.85 6.60
N PRO A 209 -18.87 13.00 5.30
CA PRO A 209 -19.53 13.97 4.45
C PRO A 209 -21.02 13.81 4.67
N SER A 210 -21.75 14.90 4.98
CA SER A 210 -23.20 14.83 5.01
C SER A 210 -23.65 14.28 3.66
N LEU A 211 -24.72 13.52 3.63
CA LEU A 211 -25.33 13.04 2.38
C LEU A 211 -25.40 14.14 1.31
N ALA A 212 -25.61 15.40 1.72
CA ALA A 212 -25.60 16.58 0.86
C ALA A 212 -24.25 16.87 0.18
N GLN A 213 -23.13 16.40 0.71
CA GLN A 213 -21.80 16.54 0.04
C GLN A 213 -21.50 15.38 -0.91
N LEU A 214 -22.13 14.22 -0.72
CA LEU A 214 -22.08 13.09 -1.65
C LEU A 214 -23.01 13.29 -2.86
N GLU A 215 -24.07 14.10 -2.74
CA GLU A 215 -25.00 14.42 -3.84
C GLU A 215 -24.35 15.24 -4.99
N ASN A 216 -23.20 15.87 -4.76
CA ASN A 216 -22.47 16.65 -5.76
C ASN A 216 -21.39 15.89 -6.54
N LEU A 217 -21.22 14.60 -6.32
CA LEU A 217 -20.34 13.75 -7.14
C LEU A 217 -21.17 13.10 -8.26
N PRO A 218 -20.76 13.17 -9.54
CA PRO A 218 -21.46 12.50 -10.61
C PRO A 218 -21.38 10.97 -10.40
N GLN A 219 -22.48 10.39 -9.92
CA GLN A 219 -22.58 8.93 -9.71
C GLN A 219 -23.30 8.28 -10.89
N PRO A 220 -22.72 7.27 -11.54
CA PRO A 220 -23.48 6.37 -12.38
C PRO A 220 -24.07 5.24 -11.54
N ARG A 221 -25.39 5.12 -11.51
CA ARG A 221 -26.19 3.95 -11.09
C ARG A 221 -26.25 3.56 -9.60
N SER A 222 -25.95 4.43 -8.64
CA SER A 222 -26.02 4.05 -7.22
C SER A 222 -27.44 4.13 -6.61
N ASP A 223 -28.35 4.86 -7.19
CA ASP A 223 -29.68 5.11 -6.61
C ASP A 223 -30.52 3.81 -6.58
N LEU A 224 -30.48 3.02 -7.64
CA LEU A 224 -31.20 1.74 -7.72
C LEU A 224 -30.71 0.71 -6.70
N LEU A 225 -29.39 0.60 -6.52
CA LEU A 225 -28.78 -0.30 -5.53
C LEU A 225 -29.10 0.11 -4.09
N LEU A 226 -29.21 1.41 -3.85
CA LEU A 226 -29.56 1.95 -2.54
C LEU A 226 -31.02 1.66 -2.20
N GLU A 227 -31.92 1.86 -3.15
CA GLU A 227 -33.34 1.56 -3.02
C GLU A 227 -33.59 0.06 -2.81
N GLN A 228 -32.96 -0.81 -3.59
CA GLN A 228 -33.05 -2.27 -3.45
C GLN A 228 -32.50 -2.75 -2.10
N THR A 229 -31.38 -2.19 -1.64
CA THR A 229 -30.82 -2.52 -0.32
C THR A 229 -31.74 -2.08 0.81
N GLN A 230 -32.35 -0.90 0.70
CA GLN A 230 -33.33 -0.40 1.66
C GLN A 230 -34.57 -1.30 1.70
N GLU A 231 -35.12 -1.65 0.54
CA GLU A 231 -36.26 -2.52 0.40
C GLU A 231 -35.99 -3.91 1.02
N TYR A 232 -34.84 -4.49 0.79
CA TYR A 232 -34.44 -5.76 1.40
C TYR A 232 -34.39 -5.69 2.93
N ILE A 233 -33.85 -4.61 3.49
CA ILE A 233 -33.81 -4.38 4.94
C ILE A 233 -35.24 -4.12 5.50
N GLU A 234 -36.10 -3.40 4.75
CA GLU A 234 -37.46 -3.14 5.14
C GLU A 234 -38.31 -4.42 5.16
N ASN A 235 -38.16 -5.24 4.16
CA ASN A 235 -38.92 -6.49 4.03
C ASN A 235 -38.45 -7.56 5.02
N ASP A 236 -37.13 -7.64 5.28
CA ASP A 236 -36.48 -8.59 6.20
C ASP A 236 -37.07 -10.01 6.07
N PRO A 237 -37.04 -10.65 4.86
CA PRO A 237 -37.82 -11.85 4.54
C PRO A 237 -37.49 -13.02 5.47
N ASP A 238 -36.28 -13.14 5.93
CA ASP A 238 -35.83 -14.20 6.85
C ASP A 238 -35.81 -13.75 8.30
N ASN A 239 -36.28 -12.54 8.59
CA ASN A 239 -36.29 -11.90 9.91
C ASN A 239 -34.93 -11.84 10.61
N ILE A 240 -33.85 -11.89 9.81
CA ILE A 240 -32.45 -11.93 10.30
C ILE A 240 -31.99 -10.58 10.84
N PHE A 241 -32.45 -9.48 10.25
CA PHE A 241 -32.08 -8.14 10.66
C PHE A 241 -32.74 -7.70 11.97
N ARG A 242 -34.00 -8.14 12.22
CA ARG A 242 -34.71 -7.91 13.48
C ARG A 242 -34.16 -8.75 14.64
N GLN A 243 -33.76 -9.99 14.36
CA GLN A 243 -33.19 -10.87 15.38
C GLN A 243 -31.80 -10.45 15.81
N HIS A 244 -31.06 -9.71 14.95
CA HIS A 244 -29.76 -9.23 15.25
C HIS A 244 -29.82 -7.86 15.94
N HIS A 245 -29.68 -7.85 17.26
CA HIS A 245 -29.85 -6.66 18.10
C HIS A 245 -28.66 -6.46 19.07
N ILE A 246 -28.55 -5.27 19.62
CA ILE A 246 -27.59 -4.97 20.69
C ILE A 246 -28.03 -5.78 21.94
N ARG A 247 -27.05 -6.31 22.67
CA ARG A 247 -27.24 -7.14 23.85
C ARG A 247 -28.27 -6.50 24.80
N ASP A 248 -29.28 -7.27 25.21
CA ASP A 248 -30.35 -6.86 26.10
C ASP A 248 -31.27 -5.71 25.59
N ARG A 249 -31.19 -5.39 24.27
CA ARG A 249 -31.97 -4.31 23.65
C ARG A 249 -32.58 -4.77 22.30
N PRO A 250 -33.67 -5.55 22.31
CA PRO A 250 -34.32 -6.02 21.07
C PRO A 250 -34.90 -4.89 20.19
N ASP A 251 -35.20 -3.75 20.78
CA ASP A 251 -35.60 -2.52 20.08
C ASP A 251 -34.48 -1.93 19.22
N ALA A 252 -33.25 -2.04 19.68
CA ALA A 252 -32.04 -1.56 18.97
C ALA A 252 -31.44 -2.66 18.08
N ASN A 253 -32.23 -3.16 17.14
CA ASN A 253 -31.79 -4.16 16.15
C ASN A 253 -31.25 -3.52 14.88
N PHE A 254 -30.54 -4.34 14.05
CA PHE A 254 -29.90 -3.85 12.85
C PHE A 254 -30.88 -3.19 11.89
N ARG A 255 -32.09 -3.78 11.68
CA ARG A 255 -33.12 -3.21 10.81
C ARG A 255 -33.53 -1.81 11.25
N ALA A 256 -33.85 -1.62 12.53
CA ALA A 256 -34.30 -0.33 13.05
C ALA A 256 -33.21 0.76 12.95
N ILE A 257 -31.94 0.41 13.23
CA ILE A 257 -30.81 1.33 13.13
C ILE A 257 -30.51 1.67 11.66
N ALA A 258 -30.54 0.67 10.76
CA ALA A 258 -30.31 0.86 9.33
C ALA A 258 -31.36 1.77 8.70
N LEU A 259 -32.64 1.51 8.94
CA LEU A 259 -33.73 2.35 8.43
C LEU A 259 -33.68 3.78 8.98
N SER A 260 -33.31 3.94 10.24
CA SER A 260 -33.05 5.29 10.78
C SER A 260 -31.92 6.01 10.05
N ARG A 261 -30.88 5.29 9.63
CA ARG A 261 -29.81 5.87 8.80
C ARG A 261 -30.26 6.20 7.38
N PHE A 262 -31.01 5.31 6.73
CA PHE A 262 -31.58 5.58 5.41
C PHE A 262 -32.57 6.74 5.41
N SER A 263 -33.32 6.98 6.51
CA SER A 263 -34.16 8.16 6.67
C SER A 263 -33.39 9.46 6.96
N GLY A 264 -32.06 9.43 6.90
CA GLY A 264 -31.19 10.61 7.06
C GLY A 264 -30.89 11.01 8.50
N LYS A 265 -31.31 10.23 9.52
CA LYS A 265 -31.01 10.54 10.91
C LYS A 265 -29.52 10.48 11.22
N SER A 266 -29.02 11.48 11.94
CA SER A 266 -27.67 11.51 12.48
C SER A 266 -27.45 10.47 13.59
N TRP A 267 -26.22 10.10 13.85
CA TRP A 267 -25.90 9.21 14.99
C TRP A 267 -26.32 9.78 16.34
N GLU A 268 -26.38 11.10 16.47
CA GLU A 268 -26.83 11.78 17.68
C GLU A 268 -28.33 11.61 17.88
N GLU A 269 -29.12 11.75 16.84
CA GLU A 269 -30.57 11.52 16.87
C GLU A 269 -30.89 10.05 17.17
N ILE A 270 -30.22 9.12 16.51
CA ILE A 270 -30.38 7.67 16.75
C ILE A 270 -29.96 7.32 18.19
N SER A 271 -28.89 7.94 18.69
CA SER A 271 -28.45 7.78 20.08
C SER A 271 -29.49 8.26 21.09
N LYS A 272 -30.17 9.36 20.79
CA LYS A 272 -31.29 9.87 21.61
C LYS A 272 -32.51 8.96 21.55
N ASP A 273 -32.89 8.49 20.33
CA ASP A 273 -34.04 7.66 20.11
C ASP A 273 -33.93 6.31 20.86
N PHE A 274 -32.75 5.69 20.82
CA PHE A 274 -32.52 4.41 21.48
C PHE A 274 -31.93 4.54 22.90
N GLY A 275 -31.48 5.72 23.34
CA GLY A 275 -30.81 5.90 24.61
C GLY A 275 -29.48 5.15 24.73
N ILE A 276 -28.82 4.90 23.60
CA ILE A 276 -27.56 4.13 23.50
C ILE A 276 -26.45 5.04 23.00
N LYS A 277 -25.26 4.92 23.57
CA LYS A 277 -24.09 5.74 23.21
C LYS A 277 -23.70 5.53 21.73
N ILE A 278 -23.35 6.62 21.04
CA ILE A 278 -22.93 6.63 19.62
C ILE A 278 -21.87 5.57 19.31
N PRO A 279 -20.77 5.42 20.08
CA PRO A 279 -19.75 4.40 19.80
C PRO A 279 -20.30 2.97 19.80
N THR A 280 -21.27 2.67 20.65
CA THR A 280 -21.93 1.35 20.71
C THR A 280 -22.78 1.11 19.48
N LEU A 281 -23.61 2.10 19.08
CA LEU A 281 -24.44 2.03 17.88
C LEU A 281 -23.62 1.89 16.60
N SER A 282 -22.62 2.74 16.41
CA SER A 282 -21.78 2.73 15.20
C SER A 282 -20.98 1.43 15.09
N CYS A 283 -20.39 0.96 16.18
CA CYS A 283 -19.66 -0.31 16.20
C CYS A 283 -20.58 -1.51 15.91
N PHE A 284 -21.77 -1.54 16.49
CA PHE A 284 -22.77 -2.57 16.21
C PHE A 284 -23.19 -2.53 14.75
N PHE A 285 -23.51 -1.36 14.20
CA PHE A 285 -23.92 -1.19 12.82
C PHE A 285 -22.84 -1.67 11.84
N GLN A 286 -21.59 -1.28 12.03
CA GLN A 286 -20.46 -1.72 11.17
C GLN A 286 -20.26 -3.23 11.21
N LYS A 287 -20.31 -3.85 12.40
CA LYS A 287 -20.20 -5.30 12.56
C LYS A 287 -21.36 -6.02 11.86
N SER A 288 -22.55 -5.46 11.94
CA SER A 288 -23.75 -6.01 11.29
C SER A 288 -23.67 -5.90 9.77
N CYS A 289 -23.23 -4.78 9.22
CA CYS A 289 -22.96 -4.64 7.78
C CYS A 289 -21.95 -5.67 7.28
N SER A 290 -20.89 -5.92 8.03
CA SER A 290 -19.89 -6.94 7.68
C SER A 290 -20.48 -8.36 7.77
N LYS A 291 -21.32 -8.62 8.77
CA LYS A 291 -21.97 -9.92 8.98
C LYS A 291 -22.95 -10.25 7.86
N PHE A 292 -23.73 -9.27 7.42
CA PHE A 292 -24.78 -9.45 6.42
C PHE A 292 -24.31 -9.17 4.98
N ARG A 293 -23.03 -8.97 4.76
CA ARG A 293 -22.48 -8.65 3.44
C ARG A 293 -22.84 -9.70 2.37
N SER A 294 -22.74 -10.98 2.71
CA SER A 294 -23.13 -12.06 1.79
C SER A 294 -24.62 -12.03 1.46
N ASN A 295 -25.49 -11.80 2.46
CA ASN A 295 -26.92 -11.70 2.24
C ASN A 295 -27.31 -10.55 1.30
N PHE A 296 -26.62 -9.40 1.41
CA PHE A 296 -26.82 -8.28 0.49
C PHE A 296 -26.32 -8.60 -0.92
N GLN A 297 -25.17 -9.25 -1.05
CA GLN A 297 -24.64 -9.67 -2.35
C GLN A 297 -25.57 -10.68 -3.03
N ASP A 298 -25.98 -11.71 -2.31
CA ASP A 298 -26.88 -12.74 -2.82
C ASP A 298 -28.23 -12.15 -3.28
N TYR A 299 -28.76 -11.15 -2.58
CA TYR A 299 -30.02 -10.47 -2.94
C TYR A 299 -29.87 -9.59 -4.19
N LEU A 300 -28.76 -8.87 -4.31
CA LEU A 300 -28.47 -7.97 -5.44
C LEU A 300 -28.02 -8.71 -6.71
N ASP A 301 -27.49 -9.93 -6.60
CA ASP A 301 -27.06 -10.77 -7.72
C ASP A 301 -28.23 -11.63 -8.27
N LEU A 302 -29.39 -11.68 -7.59
CA LEU A 302 -30.57 -12.43 -7.99
C LEU A 302 -31.55 -11.66 -8.89
N GLU A 303 -31.34 -10.35 -9.14
CA GLU A 303 -32.04 -9.51 -10.09
C GLU A 303 -31.12 -9.05 -11.26
#